data_bcc11275bd13ff8fb00101d255a82547
#
_entry.id   bcc11275bd13ff8fb00101d255a82547
#
_cell.length_a   1.000
_cell.length_b   1.000
_cell.length_c   1.000
_cell.angle_alpha   90.00
_cell.angle_beta   90.00
_cell.angle_gamma   90.00
#
_symmetry.space_group_name_H-M   'P 1'
#
loop_
_entity.id
_entity.type
_entity.pdbx_description
1 polymer ?
#
loop_
_entity_poly.entity_id
_entity_poly.type
_entity_poly.pdbx_seq_one_letter_code
_entity_poly.pdbx_strand_id
1 'polypeptide(L)'
;MQFSKLDFSIQPYVEGVNPPVTKPNPQFFEDIGEEGMRELLHRFYTKLYESPIKHLFPQDFDEMMIASQHSADFFIQICGGPQYFNQNRGAPQMRKRHAPFAITPTARLHWLTLFEEALQPIIEEKRSSDANIQSFWNYLNVFSQWMVNSPEG
;
A
#
# COMPACT_ATOMS: atom_id res chain seq x y z
N MET A 1 30.39 -9.56 0.56
CA MET A 1 29.20 -9.12 1.31
C MET A 1 28.30 -8.30 0.40
N GLN A 2 27.04 -8.66 0.35
CA GLN A 2 26.09 -7.97 -0.51
C GLN A 2 25.17 -7.11 0.35
N PHE A 3 25.15 -5.82 0.09
CA PHE A 3 24.27 -4.90 0.81
C PHE A 3 22.96 -4.74 0.05
N SER A 4 21.86 -4.64 0.79
CA SER A 4 20.59 -4.30 0.20
C SER A 4 20.66 -2.88 -0.39
N LYS A 5 20.11 -2.72 -1.60
CA LYS A 5 20.01 -1.41 -2.24
C LYS A 5 18.66 -0.76 -1.96
N LEU A 6 17.84 -1.42 -1.13
CA LEU A 6 16.51 -0.91 -0.80
C LEU A 6 16.60 0.27 0.16
N ASP A 7 15.81 1.29 -0.16
CA ASP A 7 15.69 2.48 0.67
C ASP A 7 14.22 2.65 1.04
N PHE A 8 13.89 2.34 2.30
CA PHE A 8 12.54 2.46 2.84
C PHE A 8 12.32 3.79 3.56
N SER A 9 13.06 4.83 3.19
CA SER A 9 12.82 6.17 3.72
C SER A 9 11.40 6.61 3.39
N ILE A 10 10.77 7.31 4.34
CA ILE A 10 9.44 7.86 4.16
C ILE A 10 9.58 9.33 3.84
N GLN A 11 9.09 9.75 2.66
CA GLN A 11 9.13 11.15 2.27
C GLN A 11 8.19 11.95 3.16
N PRO A 12 8.64 13.10 3.72
CA PRO A 12 7.78 13.90 4.58
C PRO A 12 6.53 14.38 3.83
N TYR A 13 5.40 14.37 4.52
CA TYR A 13 4.19 14.99 3.98
C TYR A 13 4.35 16.51 4.03
N VAL A 14 4.02 17.18 2.93
CA VAL A 14 4.02 18.63 2.83
C VAL A 14 2.64 19.07 2.36
N GLU A 15 1.94 19.84 3.20
CA GLU A 15 0.60 20.32 2.86
C GLU A 15 0.63 21.15 1.58
N GLY A 16 -0.36 20.88 0.71
CA GLY A 16 -0.49 21.59 -0.56
C GLY A 16 0.41 21.08 -1.67
N VAL A 17 1.29 20.14 -1.39
CA VAL A 17 2.17 19.55 -2.41
C VAL A 17 1.58 18.23 -2.87
N ASN A 18 1.33 18.11 -4.18
CA ASN A 18 0.77 16.92 -4.80
C ASN A 18 1.80 16.38 -5.80
N PRO A 19 2.72 15.51 -5.34
CA PRO A 19 3.76 15.00 -6.23
C PRO A 19 3.17 14.10 -7.33
N PRO A 20 3.80 14.06 -8.51
CA PRO A 20 3.32 13.20 -9.58
C PRO A 20 3.42 11.73 -9.19
N VAL A 21 2.41 10.94 -9.58
CA VAL A 21 2.34 9.52 -9.27
C VAL A 21 2.95 8.73 -10.41
N THR A 22 3.91 7.85 -10.09
CA THR A 22 4.49 6.91 -11.06
C THR A 22 4.08 5.50 -10.66
N LYS A 23 3.44 4.79 -11.59
CA LYS A 23 3.02 3.41 -11.31
C LYS A 23 4.23 2.51 -11.04
N PRO A 24 4.05 1.46 -10.21
CA PRO A 24 5.13 0.51 -9.94
C PRO A 24 5.52 -0.24 -11.22
N ASN A 25 6.75 -0.77 -11.24
CA ASN A 25 7.18 -1.65 -12.32
C ASN A 25 6.27 -2.87 -12.37
N PRO A 26 5.69 -3.20 -13.53
CA PRO A 26 4.82 -4.38 -13.66
C PRO A 26 5.52 -5.69 -13.29
N GLN A 27 6.83 -5.75 -13.39
CA GLN A 27 7.60 -6.94 -13.09
C GLN A 27 7.45 -7.35 -11.63
N PHE A 28 7.23 -6.40 -10.71
CA PHE A 28 7.00 -6.73 -9.30
C PHE A 28 5.80 -7.68 -9.17
N PHE A 29 4.69 -7.34 -9.80
CA PHE A 29 3.49 -8.20 -9.77
C PHE A 29 3.73 -9.51 -10.51
N GLU A 30 4.40 -9.48 -11.66
CA GLU A 30 4.70 -10.70 -12.40
C GLU A 30 5.53 -11.67 -11.57
N ASP A 31 6.48 -11.14 -10.80
CA ASP A 31 7.36 -11.96 -9.96
C ASP A 31 6.64 -12.61 -8.79
N ILE A 32 5.78 -11.87 -8.08
CA ILE A 32 5.10 -12.40 -6.91
C ILE A 32 3.75 -13.04 -7.25
N GLY A 33 3.17 -12.70 -8.40
CA GLY A 33 1.89 -13.23 -8.86
C GLY A 33 0.68 -12.73 -8.06
N GLU A 34 -0.49 -13.14 -8.50
CA GLU A 34 -1.74 -12.76 -7.83
C GLU A 34 -1.78 -13.29 -6.40
N GLU A 35 -1.41 -14.55 -6.20
CA GLU A 35 -1.38 -15.16 -4.88
C GLU A 35 -0.44 -14.40 -3.95
N GLY A 36 0.77 -14.06 -4.43
CA GLY A 36 1.74 -13.30 -3.64
C GLY A 36 1.24 -11.92 -3.26
N MET A 37 0.55 -11.24 -4.17
CA MET A 37 -0.03 -9.93 -3.87
C MET A 37 -1.14 -10.05 -2.82
N ARG A 38 -2.00 -11.06 -2.94
CA ARG A 38 -3.08 -11.26 -1.96
C ARG A 38 -2.54 -11.63 -0.58
N GLU A 39 -1.48 -12.43 -0.52
CA GLU A 39 -0.81 -12.74 0.74
C GLU A 39 -0.18 -11.49 1.36
N LEU A 40 0.45 -10.64 0.55
CA LEU A 40 1.04 -9.38 1.00
C LEU A 40 -0.01 -8.49 1.66
N LEU A 41 -1.14 -8.28 1.00
CA LEU A 41 -2.20 -7.42 1.53
C LEU A 41 -2.87 -8.05 2.74
N HIS A 42 -2.99 -9.38 2.79
CA HIS A 42 -3.51 -10.07 3.97
C HIS A 42 -2.60 -9.84 5.18
N ARG A 43 -1.28 -9.99 5.02
CA ARG A 43 -0.33 -9.72 6.10
C ARG A 43 -0.41 -8.26 6.55
N PHE A 44 -0.47 -7.35 5.60
CA PHE A 44 -0.53 -5.92 5.88
C PHE A 44 -1.79 -5.57 6.67
N TYR A 45 -2.94 -6.05 6.22
CA TYR A 45 -4.21 -5.74 6.89
C TYR A 45 -4.34 -6.41 8.25
N THR A 46 -3.73 -7.57 8.44
CA THR A 46 -3.65 -8.20 9.76
C THR A 46 -2.89 -7.29 10.74
N LYS A 47 -1.79 -6.70 10.27
CA LYS A 47 -1.02 -5.75 11.09
C LYS A 47 -1.81 -4.46 11.36
N LEU A 48 -2.51 -3.94 10.37
CA LEU A 48 -3.36 -2.75 10.54
C LEU A 48 -4.46 -3.00 11.58
N TYR A 49 -5.01 -4.20 11.61
CA TYR A 49 -6.08 -4.57 12.55
C TYR A 49 -5.62 -4.45 14.00
N GLU A 50 -4.34 -4.59 14.26
CA GLU A 50 -3.75 -4.52 15.59
C GLU A 50 -2.96 -3.23 15.82
N SER A 51 -3.13 -2.22 14.97
CA SER A 51 -2.29 -1.02 14.97
C SER A 51 -2.98 0.18 15.60
N PRO A 52 -2.22 1.25 15.90
CA PRO A 52 -2.80 2.51 16.40
C PRO A 52 -3.78 3.19 15.43
N ILE A 53 -3.76 2.82 14.14
CA ILE A 53 -4.68 3.41 13.16
C ILE A 53 -5.85 2.49 12.82
N LYS A 54 -6.10 1.47 13.63
CA LYS A 54 -7.21 0.53 13.44
C LYS A 54 -8.55 1.25 13.22
N HIS A 55 -8.76 2.37 13.90
CA HIS A 55 -10.02 3.12 13.83
C HIS A 55 -10.35 3.64 12.42
N LEU A 56 -9.39 3.65 11.50
CA LEU A 56 -9.61 4.07 10.11
C LEU A 56 -10.09 2.91 9.22
N PHE A 57 -10.21 1.71 9.76
CA PHE A 57 -10.51 0.49 9.02
C PHE A 57 -11.71 -0.23 9.62
N PRO A 58 -12.26 -1.26 8.93
CA PRO A 58 -13.34 -2.05 9.51
C PRO A 58 -12.97 -2.64 10.88
N GLN A 59 -13.90 -2.59 11.83
CA GLN A 59 -13.65 -3.06 13.18
C GLN A 59 -13.88 -4.57 13.34
N ASP A 60 -14.63 -5.18 12.42
CA ASP A 60 -14.84 -6.61 12.38
C ASP A 60 -13.72 -7.27 11.58
N PHE A 61 -13.16 -8.37 12.11
CA PHE A 61 -12.01 -9.02 11.46
C PHE A 61 -12.37 -9.55 10.07
N ASP A 62 -13.55 -10.17 9.91
CA ASP A 62 -13.95 -10.69 8.61
C ASP A 62 -14.11 -9.58 7.58
N GLU A 63 -14.69 -8.45 7.97
CA GLU A 63 -14.79 -7.29 7.09
C GLU A 63 -13.42 -6.71 6.77
N MET A 64 -12.50 -6.74 7.73
CA MET A 64 -11.13 -6.29 7.51
C MET A 64 -10.42 -7.15 6.45
N MET A 65 -10.66 -8.48 6.49
CA MET A 65 -10.08 -9.39 5.50
C MET A 65 -10.69 -9.18 4.11
N ILE A 66 -11.98 -8.88 4.04
CA ILE A 66 -12.61 -8.51 2.76
C ILE A 66 -11.97 -7.22 2.23
N ALA A 67 -11.75 -6.23 3.08
CA ALA A 67 -11.08 -4.98 2.70
C ALA A 67 -9.67 -5.24 2.17
N SER A 68 -8.95 -6.20 2.75
CA SER A 68 -7.61 -6.57 2.27
C SER A 68 -7.66 -7.08 0.84
N GLN A 69 -8.70 -7.82 0.46
CA GLN A 69 -8.83 -8.33 -0.89
C GLN A 69 -9.21 -7.23 -1.89
N HIS A 70 -10.01 -6.25 -1.47
CA HIS A 70 -10.26 -5.08 -2.32
C HIS A 70 -8.97 -4.27 -2.54
N SER A 71 -8.15 -4.12 -1.52
CA SER A 71 -6.84 -3.51 -1.65
C SER A 71 -5.93 -4.30 -2.58
N ALA A 72 -5.92 -5.63 -2.45
CA ALA A 72 -5.15 -6.48 -3.35
C ALA A 72 -5.58 -6.27 -4.81
N ASP A 73 -6.89 -6.22 -5.06
CA ASP A 73 -7.43 -5.93 -6.39
C ASP A 73 -6.88 -4.62 -6.94
N PHE A 74 -6.84 -3.57 -6.10
CA PHE A 74 -6.31 -2.28 -6.51
C PHE A 74 -4.82 -2.35 -6.85
N PHE A 75 -4.01 -2.97 -5.99
CA PHE A 75 -2.56 -3.04 -6.23
C PHE A 75 -2.22 -3.94 -7.40
N ILE A 76 -2.96 -5.03 -7.61
CA ILE A 76 -2.81 -5.86 -8.81
C ILE A 76 -3.05 -5.01 -10.07
N GLN A 77 -4.13 -4.25 -10.07
CA GLN A 77 -4.50 -3.42 -11.21
C GLN A 77 -3.46 -2.32 -11.47
N ILE A 78 -3.01 -1.63 -10.42
CA ILE A 78 -2.05 -0.53 -10.57
C ILE A 78 -0.68 -1.02 -11.03
N CYS A 79 -0.34 -2.27 -10.75
CA CYS A 79 0.90 -2.90 -11.20
C CYS A 79 0.79 -3.49 -12.61
N GLY A 80 -0.29 -3.24 -13.32
CA GLY A 80 -0.46 -3.69 -14.71
C GLY A 80 -1.13 -5.04 -14.86
N GLY A 81 -1.65 -5.62 -13.78
CA GLY A 81 -2.41 -6.87 -13.83
C GLY A 81 -3.86 -6.64 -14.24
N PRO A 82 -4.72 -7.69 -14.11
CA PRO A 82 -6.13 -7.57 -14.45
C PRO A 82 -6.82 -6.44 -13.68
N GLN A 83 -7.81 -5.82 -14.30
CA GLN A 83 -8.51 -4.69 -13.71
C GLN A 83 -9.60 -5.14 -12.72
N TYR A 84 -9.21 -5.96 -11.76
CA TYR A 84 -10.14 -6.52 -10.77
C TYR A 84 -10.86 -5.46 -9.96
N PHE A 85 -10.17 -4.38 -9.60
CA PHE A 85 -10.80 -3.33 -8.82
C PHE A 85 -11.93 -2.65 -9.61
N ASN A 86 -11.66 -2.27 -10.86
CA ASN A 86 -12.68 -1.67 -11.72
C ASN A 86 -13.86 -2.61 -11.95
N GLN A 87 -13.58 -3.92 -12.14
CA GLN A 87 -14.63 -4.91 -12.36
C GLN A 87 -15.52 -5.07 -11.14
N ASN A 88 -14.96 -5.03 -9.94
CA ASN A 88 -15.70 -5.30 -8.70
C ASN A 88 -16.24 -4.04 -8.04
N ARG A 89 -15.60 -2.89 -8.22
CA ARG A 89 -15.95 -1.67 -7.48
C ARG A 89 -16.03 -0.41 -8.33
N GLY A 90 -15.79 -0.49 -9.63
CA GLY A 90 -15.78 0.68 -10.51
C GLY A 90 -14.45 1.43 -10.43
N ALA A 91 -14.44 2.69 -10.89
CA ALA A 91 -13.22 3.49 -10.90
C ALA A 91 -12.60 3.63 -9.50
N PRO A 92 -11.27 3.57 -9.37
CA PRO A 92 -10.63 3.65 -8.06
C PRO A 92 -10.98 4.91 -7.28
N GLN A 93 -10.81 6.11 -7.84
CA GLN A 93 -11.14 7.39 -7.18
C GLN A 93 -10.72 7.40 -5.70
N MET A 94 -9.45 7.07 -5.44
CA MET A 94 -8.98 6.80 -4.08
C MET A 94 -9.13 7.98 -3.12
N ARG A 95 -8.88 9.22 -3.57
CA ARG A 95 -9.08 10.40 -2.72
C ARG A 95 -10.52 10.54 -2.28
N LYS A 96 -11.46 10.31 -3.20
CA LYS A 96 -12.89 10.40 -2.90
C LYS A 96 -13.32 9.30 -1.93
N ARG A 97 -12.83 8.07 -2.13
CA ARG A 97 -13.15 6.95 -1.25
C ARG A 97 -12.61 7.13 0.16
N HIS A 98 -11.48 7.83 0.31
CA HIS A 98 -10.87 8.07 1.62
C HIS A 98 -11.36 9.37 2.28
N ALA A 99 -12.10 10.21 1.58
CA ALA A 99 -12.56 11.48 2.11
C ALA A 99 -13.34 11.37 3.43
N PRO A 100 -14.16 10.31 3.66
CA PRO A 100 -14.88 10.17 4.94
C PRO A 100 -13.98 9.89 6.15
N PHE A 101 -12.71 9.56 5.94
CA PHE A 101 -11.80 9.18 7.02
C PHE A 101 -10.80 10.30 7.29
N ALA A 102 -10.52 10.57 8.57
CA ALA A 102 -9.55 11.60 8.94
C ALA A 102 -8.14 11.00 8.89
N ILE A 103 -7.47 11.15 7.75
CA ILE A 103 -6.12 10.60 7.53
C ILE A 103 -5.10 11.71 7.77
N THR A 104 -4.34 11.56 8.86
CA THR A 104 -3.32 12.52 9.27
C THR A 104 -1.95 12.11 8.74
N PRO A 105 -0.94 13.02 8.76
CA PRO A 105 0.43 12.62 8.44
C PRO A 105 0.96 11.49 9.33
N THR A 106 0.60 11.48 10.62
CA THR A 106 0.99 10.39 11.53
C THR A 106 0.37 9.07 11.12
N ALA A 107 -0.91 9.05 10.73
CA ALA A 107 -1.56 7.85 10.24
C ALA A 107 -0.83 7.30 9.01
N ARG A 108 -0.40 8.18 8.10
CA ARG A 108 0.39 7.80 6.94
C ARG A 108 1.69 7.12 7.33
N LEU A 109 2.40 7.64 8.34
CA LEU A 109 3.65 7.02 8.81
C LEU A 109 3.41 5.60 9.32
N HIS A 110 2.36 5.39 10.10
CA HIS A 110 1.99 4.04 10.57
C HIS A 110 1.68 3.12 9.40
N TRP A 111 0.92 3.60 8.43
CA TRP A 111 0.54 2.82 7.24
C TRP A 111 1.77 2.37 6.46
N LEU A 112 2.70 3.28 6.20
CA LEU A 112 3.91 2.97 5.46
C LEU A 112 4.83 2.02 6.23
N THR A 113 4.99 2.24 7.54
CA THR A 113 5.83 1.39 8.38
C THR A 113 5.32 -0.06 8.39
N LEU A 114 4.01 -0.23 8.51
CA LEU A 114 3.41 -1.56 8.52
C LEU A 114 3.49 -2.23 7.15
N PHE A 115 3.39 -1.44 6.07
CA PHE A 115 3.55 -1.99 4.72
C PHE A 115 4.97 -2.48 4.49
N GLU A 116 5.96 -1.73 4.98
CA GLU A 116 7.36 -2.18 4.93
C GLU A 116 7.52 -3.54 5.63
N GLU A 117 6.94 -3.68 6.82
CA GLU A 117 7.00 -4.96 7.54
C GLU A 117 6.35 -6.08 6.74
N ALA A 118 5.23 -5.80 6.09
CA ALA A 118 4.52 -6.80 5.27
C ALA A 118 5.34 -7.21 4.04
N LEU A 119 6.23 -6.35 3.55
CA LEU A 119 7.09 -6.65 2.41
C LEU A 119 8.30 -7.53 2.78
N GLN A 120 8.65 -7.65 4.06
CA GLN A 120 9.85 -8.36 4.47
C GLN A 120 9.92 -9.82 3.98
N PRO A 121 8.86 -10.64 4.04
CA PRO A 121 8.95 -12.00 3.50
C PRO A 121 9.30 -12.05 2.01
N ILE A 122 8.79 -11.10 1.23
CA ILE A 122 9.09 -11.02 -0.21
C ILE A 122 10.58 -10.73 -0.42
N ILE A 123 11.14 -9.85 0.41
CA ILE A 123 12.55 -9.48 0.35
C ILE A 123 13.43 -10.67 0.77
N GLU A 124 13.10 -11.31 1.89
CA GLU A 124 13.87 -12.43 2.44
C GLU A 124 13.87 -13.62 1.49
N GLU A 125 12.75 -13.89 0.85
CA GLU A 125 12.60 -15.00 -0.11
C GLU A 125 13.10 -14.63 -1.50
N LYS A 126 13.55 -13.40 -1.70
CA LYS A 126 14.07 -12.91 -2.98
C LYS A 126 13.09 -13.15 -4.14
N ARG A 127 11.81 -12.90 -3.89
CA ARG A 127 10.75 -13.16 -4.88
C ARG A 127 10.73 -12.15 -6.02
N SER A 128 11.33 -10.98 -5.82
CA SER A 128 11.47 -9.96 -6.86
C SER A 128 12.79 -9.22 -6.65
N SER A 129 13.25 -8.48 -7.66
CA SER A 129 14.49 -7.72 -7.55
C SER A 129 14.34 -6.52 -6.63
N ASP A 130 15.46 -6.05 -6.07
CA ASP A 130 15.46 -4.83 -5.26
C ASP A 130 14.89 -3.65 -6.04
N ALA A 131 15.22 -3.54 -7.34
CA ALA A 131 14.70 -2.45 -8.18
C ALA A 131 13.18 -2.47 -8.28
N ASN A 132 12.58 -3.65 -8.43
CA ASN A 132 11.13 -3.79 -8.52
C ASN A 132 10.45 -3.50 -7.18
N ILE A 133 11.02 -3.98 -6.08
CA ILE A 133 10.51 -3.73 -4.74
C ILE A 133 10.61 -2.22 -4.44
N GLN A 134 11.74 -1.60 -4.78
CA GLN A 134 11.93 -0.17 -4.59
C GLN A 134 10.89 0.64 -5.38
N SER A 135 10.62 0.24 -6.62
CA SER A 135 9.60 0.89 -7.45
C SER A 135 8.22 0.84 -6.78
N PHE A 136 7.86 -0.31 -6.21
CA PHE A 136 6.60 -0.47 -5.50
C PHE A 136 6.57 0.43 -4.25
N TRP A 137 7.65 0.44 -3.47
CA TRP A 137 7.74 1.29 -2.28
C TRP A 137 7.65 2.78 -2.63
N ASN A 138 8.32 3.19 -3.70
CA ASN A 138 8.26 4.59 -4.13
C ASN A 138 6.84 5.00 -4.50
N TYR A 139 6.09 4.09 -5.13
CA TYR A 139 4.68 4.34 -5.42
C TYR A 139 3.88 4.53 -4.13
N LEU A 140 4.10 3.67 -3.13
CA LEU A 140 3.40 3.78 -1.85
C LEU A 140 3.66 5.13 -1.16
N ASN A 141 4.91 5.61 -1.21
CA ASN A 141 5.26 6.91 -0.65
C ASN A 141 4.44 8.04 -1.27
N VAL A 142 4.37 8.08 -2.59
CA VAL A 142 3.65 9.14 -3.31
C VAL A 142 2.15 8.97 -3.16
N PHE A 143 1.65 7.76 -3.36
CA PHE A 143 0.22 7.47 -3.24
C PHE A 143 -0.32 7.89 -1.87
N SER A 144 0.40 7.55 -0.81
CA SER A 144 -0.07 7.84 0.54
C SER A 144 -0.09 9.34 0.85
N GLN A 145 0.76 10.15 0.21
CA GLN A 145 0.71 11.60 0.37
C GLN A 145 -0.61 12.17 -0.13
N TRP A 146 -1.13 11.62 -1.23
CA TRP A 146 -2.40 12.07 -1.79
C TRP A 146 -3.60 11.72 -0.91
N MET A 147 -3.44 10.71 -0.04
CA MET A 147 -4.52 10.25 0.83
C MET A 147 -4.64 11.08 2.11
N VAL A 148 -3.59 11.78 2.52
CA VAL A 148 -3.66 12.66 3.71
C VAL A 148 -4.65 13.77 3.45
N ASN A 149 -5.62 13.93 4.36
CA ASN A 149 -6.70 14.90 4.20
C ASN A 149 -7.04 15.65 5.49
N SER A 150 -6.28 15.43 6.56
CA SER A 150 -6.58 16.02 7.87
C SER A 150 -5.28 16.46 8.54
N PRO A 151 -5.29 17.58 9.27
CA PRO A 151 -4.11 18.02 10.03
C PRO A 151 -3.90 17.14 11.25
N GLU A 152 -2.69 17.22 11.81
CA GLU A 152 -2.44 16.66 13.14
C GLU A 152 -3.24 17.41 14.19
N GLY A 153 -3.64 16.72 15.22
CA GLY A 153 -4.43 17.28 16.29
C GLY A 153 -5.54 16.38 16.73
#